data_5fe75e6b81bad28c649b5f7220366d1a
#
_entry.id   5fe75e6b81bad28c649b5f7220366d1a
#
_cell.length_a   1.000
_cell.length_b   1.000
_cell.length_c   1.000
_cell.angle_alpha   90.00
_cell.angle_beta   90.00
_cell.angle_gamma   90.00
#
_symmetry.space_group_name_H-M   'P 1'
#
loop_
_entity.id
_entity.type
_entity.pdbx_description
1 polymer ?
#
loop_
_entity_poly.entity_id
_entity_poly.type
_entity_poly.pdbx_seq_one_letter_code
_entity_poly.pdbx_strand_id
1 'polypeptide(L)'
;AKADLWLQIRPGTDAMLALSMGKYLMENDLYDHEFVEKWCYGFEEYEKACEPYNLDWASEVTWLDKEDIIAAAKYMSEKPTAVQWGLAIDMNLQCVTASQALCNLWCITGQIDIPGGMITVHDPYNTEVWLPPDPREVFTPEQEKERIGSNYEMITNSGMVQCQADSMIDQL
;
A
#
# COMPACT_ATOMS: atom_id res chain seq x y z
N ALA A 1 -5.67 -10.42 20.95
CA ALA A 1 -5.13 -9.34 21.06
C ALA A 1 -3.90 -9.18 21.97
N LYS A 2 -2.76 -8.90 21.34
CA LYS A 2 -1.48 -8.65 22.02
C LYS A 2 -0.84 -7.35 21.49
N ALA A 3 -1.63 -6.52 20.77
CA ALA A 3 -1.16 -5.23 20.28
C ALA A 3 -1.16 -4.20 21.41
N ASP A 4 -0.14 -3.36 21.45
CA ASP A 4 -0.05 -2.22 22.39
C ASP A 4 -0.98 -1.09 21.95
N LEU A 5 -1.20 -0.94 20.64
CA LEU A 5 -2.18 -0.05 20.04
C LEU A 5 -2.95 -0.81 18.96
N TRP A 6 -4.28 -0.73 18.99
CA TRP A 6 -5.14 -1.32 18.00
C TRP A 6 -6.05 -0.26 17.38
N LEU A 7 -5.92 -0.08 16.08
CA LEU A 7 -6.67 0.91 15.31
C LEU A 7 -7.77 0.22 14.52
N GLN A 8 -9.01 0.41 14.93
CA GLN A 8 -10.16 -0.08 14.19
C GLN A 8 -10.64 0.98 13.20
N ILE A 9 -9.98 1.08 12.07
CA ILE A 9 -10.32 2.07 11.06
C ILE A 9 -11.59 1.72 10.30
N ARG A 10 -12.25 2.74 9.77
CA ARG A 10 -13.32 2.57 8.78
C ARG A 10 -12.76 1.86 7.54
N PRO A 11 -13.40 0.79 7.05
CA PRO A 11 -12.96 0.08 5.85
C PRO A 11 -12.75 1.02 4.64
N GLY A 12 -11.60 0.88 3.96
CA GLY A 12 -11.24 1.67 2.79
C GLY A 12 -10.65 3.04 3.10
N THR A 13 -10.26 3.32 4.35
CA THR A 13 -9.62 4.60 4.74
C THR A 13 -8.14 4.48 5.09
N ASP A 14 -7.48 3.40 4.68
CA ASP A 14 -6.07 3.13 4.95
C ASP A 14 -5.16 4.23 4.38
N ALA A 15 -5.41 4.64 3.13
CA ALA A 15 -4.65 5.72 2.49
C ALA A 15 -4.79 7.05 3.26
N MET A 16 -6.00 7.35 3.72
CA MET A 16 -6.31 8.57 4.48
C MET A 16 -5.56 8.61 5.80
N LEU A 17 -5.54 7.48 6.51
CA LEU A 17 -4.76 7.35 7.73
C LEU A 17 -3.26 7.55 7.46
N ALA A 18 -2.71 6.84 6.45
CA ALA A 18 -1.29 6.92 6.14
C ALA A 18 -0.83 8.33 5.72
N LEU A 19 -1.63 9.03 4.89
CA LEU A 19 -1.32 10.40 4.47
C LEU A 19 -1.38 11.39 5.65
N SER A 20 -2.35 11.20 6.56
CA SER A 20 -2.45 12.04 7.77
C SER A 20 -1.32 11.79 8.76
N MET A 21 -0.88 10.54 8.90
CA MET A 21 0.32 10.19 9.68
C MET A 21 1.57 10.82 9.06
N GLY A 22 1.72 10.74 7.73
CA GLY A 22 2.82 11.38 7.00
C GLY A 22 2.87 12.89 7.24
N LYS A 23 1.73 13.57 7.12
CA LYS A 23 1.62 14.99 7.45
C LYS A 23 2.07 15.28 8.88
N TYR A 24 1.55 14.53 9.84
CA TYR A 24 1.91 14.71 11.25
C TYR A 24 3.41 14.52 11.49
N LEU A 25 4.03 13.51 10.88
CA LEU A 25 5.46 13.26 11.01
C LEU A 25 6.30 14.41 10.46
N MET A 26 5.94 14.94 9.30
CA MET A 26 6.65 16.06 8.68
C MET A 26 6.47 17.36 9.47
N GLU A 27 5.27 17.70 9.91
CA GLU A 27 4.98 18.91 10.70
C GLU A 27 5.65 18.93 12.08
N ASN A 28 5.94 17.74 12.65
CA ASN A 28 6.56 17.61 13.97
C ASN A 28 8.03 17.20 13.93
N ASP A 29 8.64 17.24 12.74
CA ASP A 29 10.06 16.92 12.56
C ASP A 29 10.44 15.49 13.03
N LEU A 30 9.53 14.52 12.79
CA LEU A 30 9.65 13.12 13.19
C LEU A 30 10.02 12.20 12.02
N TYR A 31 10.57 12.73 10.95
CA TYR A 31 11.04 11.94 9.80
C TYR A 31 12.57 11.89 9.75
N ASP A 32 13.13 11.01 8.95
CA ASP A 32 14.59 10.85 8.81
C ASP A 32 15.14 11.74 7.71
N HIS A 33 15.65 12.91 8.08
CA HIS A 33 16.21 13.89 7.15
C HIS A 33 17.35 13.36 6.29
N GLU A 34 18.29 12.61 6.89
CA GLU A 34 19.44 12.07 6.17
C GLU A 34 18.98 11.02 5.13
N PHE A 35 18.06 10.16 5.50
CA PHE A 35 17.51 9.17 4.58
C PHE A 35 16.72 9.83 3.45
N VAL A 36 15.89 10.83 3.78
CA VAL A 36 15.08 11.57 2.81
C VAL A 36 15.97 12.30 1.81
N GLU A 37 16.95 13.05 2.28
CA GLU A 37 17.87 13.80 1.41
C GLU A 37 18.66 12.86 0.47
N LYS A 38 19.06 11.70 0.97
CA LYS A 38 19.97 10.80 0.25
C LYS A 38 19.23 9.82 -0.69
N TRP A 39 18.04 9.38 -0.32
CA TRP A 39 17.39 8.25 -0.96
C TRP A 39 15.97 8.52 -1.47
N CYS A 40 15.30 9.58 -1.01
CA CYS A 40 13.94 9.87 -1.45
C CYS A 40 13.93 10.88 -2.59
N TYR A 41 13.08 10.61 -3.58
CA TYR A 41 12.79 11.52 -4.67
C TYR A 41 11.34 12.01 -4.54
N GLY A 42 11.09 13.31 -4.77
CA GLY A 42 9.73 13.87 -4.73
C GLY A 42 9.19 14.11 -3.31
N PHE A 43 10.06 14.39 -2.34
CA PHE A 43 9.64 14.64 -0.96
C PHE A 43 8.77 15.91 -0.84
N GLU A 44 9.13 16.98 -1.53
CA GLU A 44 8.37 18.24 -1.51
C GLU A 44 6.96 18.06 -2.13
N GLU A 45 6.86 17.28 -3.19
CA GLU A 45 5.58 16.91 -3.80
C GLU A 45 4.72 16.06 -2.86
N TYR A 46 5.34 15.14 -2.13
CA TYR A 46 4.65 14.34 -1.12
C TYR A 46 4.17 15.20 0.05
N GLU A 47 5.00 16.10 0.57
CA GLU A 47 4.63 17.04 1.63
C GLU A 47 3.42 17.87 1.21
N LYS A 48 3.47 18.46 0.01
CA LYS A 48 2.35 19.21 -0.55
C LYS A 48 1.10 18.36 -0.75
N ALA A 49 1.25 17.11 -1.18
CA ALA A 49 0.12 16.21 -1.33
C ALA A 49 -0.53 15.87 0.01
N CYS A 50 0.22 15.88 1.10
CA CYS A 50 -0.28 15.64 2.45
C CYS A 50 -0.98 16.85 3.10
N GLU A 51 -0.79 18.06 2.58
CA GLU A 51 -1.36 19.29 3.18
C GLU A 51 -2.85 19.22 3.55
N PRO A 52 -3.76 18.64 2.73
CA PRO A 52 -5.18 18.59 3.05
C PRO A 52 -5.54 17.65 4.21
N TYR A 53 -4.67 16.67 4.52
CA TYR A 53 -5.00 15.55 5.40
C TYR A 53 -4.61 15.81 6.86
N ASN A 54 -5.25 16.80 7.48
CA ASN A 54 -5.02 17.11 8.90
C ASN A 54 -5.69 16.09 9.84
N LEU A 55 -5.31 16.12 11.13
CA LEU A 55 -5.81 15.19 12.14
C LEU A 55 -7.32 15.29 12.40
N ASP A 56 -7.91 16.49 12.28
CA ASP A 56 -9.37 16.68 12.46
C ASP A 56 -10.13 15.92 11.37
N TRP A 57 -9.73 16.14 10.14
CA TRP A 57 -10.29 15.45 8.99
C TRP A 57 -10.05 13.93 9.04
N ALA A 58 -8.83 13.52 9.41
CA ALA A 58 -8.48 12.11 9.51
C ALA A 58 -9.33 11.38 10.55
N SER A 59 -9.52 11.99 11.73
CA SER A 59 -10.36 11.44 12.80
C SER A 59 -11.81 11.21 12.33
N GLU A 60 -12.39 12.19 11.64
CA GLU A 60 -13.73 12.08 11.11
C GLU A 60 -13.87 10.96 10.06
N VAL A 61 -12.92 10.88 9.13
CA VAL A 61 -12.97 9.94 8.00
C VAL A 61 -12.64 8.52 8.41
N THR A 62 -11.67 8.33 9.31
CA THR A 62 -11.17 7.01 9.72
C THR A 62 -11.91 6.42 10.90
N TRP A 63 -12.70 7.22 11.64
CA TRP A 63 -13.37 6.88 12.90
C TRP A 63 -12.39 6.63 14.07
N LEU A 64 -11.18 7.12 13.97
CA LEU A 64 -10.17 7.04 15.02
C LEU A 64 -10.09 8.34 15.82
N ASP A 65 -9.73 8.23 17.08
CA ASP A 65 -9.37 9.39 17.88
C ASP A 65 -8.02 9.96 17.40
N LYS A 66 -7.85 11.28 17.47
CA LYS A 66 -6.61 11.94 17.04
C LYS A 66 -5.39 11.45 17.79
N GLU A 67 -5.57 11.19 19.08
CA GLU A 67 -4.54 10.67 20.00
C GLU A 67 -4.02 9.31 19.51
N ASP A 68 -4.89 8.46 18.99
CA ASP A 68 -4.53 7.16 18.44
C ASP A 68 -3.77 7.29 17.13
N ILE A 69 -4.18 8.23 16.25
CA ILE A 69 -3.47 8.53 15.00
C ILE A 69 -2.06 9.07 15.31
N ILE A 70 -1.95 9.96 16.29
CA ILE A 70 -0.67 10.51 16.75
C ILE A 70 0.22 9.41 17.33
N ALA A 71 -0.34 8.53 18.17
CA ALA A 71 0.40 7.43 18.73
C ALA A 71 0.93 6.48 17.65
N ALA A 72 0.11 6.14 16.66
CA ALA A 72 0.51 5.32 15.52
C ALA A 72 1.63 5.97 14.70
N ALA A 73 1.52 7.28 14.41
CA ALA A 73 2.56 8.02 13.69
C ALA A 73 3.89 8.00 14.47
N LYS A 74 3.87 8.21 15.78
CA LYS A 74 5.06 8.13 16.63
C LYS A 74 5.68 6.73 16.62
N TYR A 75 4.89 5.66 16.71
CA TYR A 75 5.41 4.30 16.58
C TYR A 75 6.10 4.09 15.23
N MET A 76 5.56 4.66 14.14
CA MET A 76 6.19 4.59 12.82
C MET A 76 7.54 5.33 12.75
N SER A 77 7.75 6.38 13.54
CA SER A 77 9.03 7.10 13.59
C SER A 77 10.09 6.41 14.47
N GLU A 78 9.67 5.53 15.37
CA GLU A 78 10.60 4.77 16.19
C GLU A 78 11.31 3.68 15.36
N LYS A 79 12.64 3.62 15.47
CA LYS A 79 13.44 2.61 14.75
C LYS A 79 13.89 1.49 15.71
N PRO A 80 13.89 0.25 15.24
CA PRO A 80 13.44 -0.24 13.94
C PRO A 80 11.92 -0.54 13.95
N THR A 81 11.24 -0.21 12.87
CA THR A 81 9.83 -0.55 12.66
C THR A 81 9.68 -1.34 11.36
N ALA A 82 9.04 -2.51 11.44
CA ALA A 82 8.67 -3.30 10.28
C ALA A 82 7.15 -3.42 10.17
N VAL A 83 6.66 -3.53 8.95
CA VAL A 83 5.24 -3.69 8.67
C VAL A 83 4.95 -5.11 8.17
N GLN A 84 3.98 -5.74 8.77
CA GLN A 84 3.41 -6.97 8.24
C GLN A 84 2.31 -6.62 7.26
N TRP A 85 2.58 -6.79 5.97
CA TRP A 85 1.61 -6.58 4.91
C TRP A 85 0.48 -7.61 4.98
N GLY A 86 -0.74 -7.17 4.76
CA GLY A 86 -1.90 -8.05 4.77
C GLY A 86 -2.76 -7.87 3.52
N LEU A 87 -3.44 -8.93 3.09
CA LEU A 87 -4.31 -8.96 1.91
C LEU A 87 -5.41 -7.88 1.92
N ALA A 88 -5.82 -7.40 3.09
CA ALA A 88 -6.85 -6.37 3.19
C ALA A 88 -6.48 -5.06 2.47
N ILE A 89 -5.20 -4.72 2.42
CA ILE A 89 -4.71 -3.56 1.67
C ILE A 89 -4.86 -3.78 0.17
N ASP A 90 -4.53 -4.99 -0.32
CA ASP A 90 -4.54 -5.31 -1.75
C ASP A 90 -5.95 -5.51 -2.31
N MET A 91 -6.90 -5.87 -1.44
CA MET A 91 -8.25 -6.30 -1.83
C MET A 91 -9.32 -5.21 -1.69
N ASN A 92 -8.94 -3.94 -1.73
CA ASN A 92 -9.88 -2.83 -1.68
C ASN A 92 -9.77 -1.92 -2.92
N LEU A 93 -10.78 -1.08 -3.13
CA LEU A 93 -10.85 -0.18 -4.30
C LEU A 93 -9.70 0.82 -4.40
N GLN A 94 -9.04 1.13 -3.29
CA GLN A 94 -7.94 2.09 -3.23
C GLN A 94 -6.60 1.41 -2.93
N CYS A 95 -6.47 0.13 -3.26
CA CYS A 95 -5.29 -0.66 -2.93
C CYS A 95 -3.97 -0.01 -3.35
N VAL A 96 -3.87 0.50 -4.56
CA VAL A 96 -2.65 1.16 -5.07
C VAL A 96 -2.33 2.42 -4.25
N THR A 97 -3.32 3.28 -4.02
CA THR A 97 -3.13 4.51 -3.24
C THR A 97 -2.77 4.21 -1.79
N ALA A 98 -3.43 3.24 -1.17
CA ALA A 98 -3.14 2.82 0.19
C ALA A 98 -1.73 2.24 0.31
N SER A 99 -1.34 1.37 -0.62
CA SER A 99 0.00 0.78 -0.67
C SER A 99 1.08 1.85 -0.84
N GLN A 100 0.91 2.77 -1.76
CA GLN A 100 1.84 3.88 -1.98
C GLN A 100 1.96 4.78 -0.74
N ALA A 101 0.84 5.13 -0.11
CA ALA A 101 0.83 5.97 1.09
C ALA A 101 1.56 5.30 2.26
N LEU A 102 1.36 3.99 2.46
CA LEU A 102 2.08 3.22 3.47
C LEU A 102 3.58 3.12 3.15
N CYS A 103 3.95 2.84 1.90
CA CYS A 103 5.35 2.81 1.49
C CYS A 103 6.05 4.16 1.73
N ASN A 104 5.37 5.26 1.46
CA ASN A 104 5.92 6.59 1.73
C ASN A 104 6.22 6.81 3.22
N LEU A 105 5.39 6.29 4.14
CA LEU A 105 5.71 6.36 5.57
C LEU A 105 7.03 5.66 5.92
N TRP A 106 7.30 4.50 5.34
CA TRP A 106 8.57 3.79 5.56
C TRP A 106 9.75 4.54 4.96
N CYS A 107 9.55 5.16 3.79
CA CYS A 107 10.58 5.96 3.15
C CYS A 107 10.94 7.16 3.99
N ILE A 108 9.97 7.99 4.41
CA ILE A 108 10.28 9.20 5.16
C ILE A 108 10.80 8.91 6.57
N THR A 109 10.48 7.75 7.16
CA THR A 109 11.00 7.36 8.46
C THR A 109 12.30 6.54 8.40
N GLY A 110 12.84 6.28 7.20
CA GLY A 110 14.12 5.60 7.02
C GLY A 110 14.12 4.16 7.53
N GLN A 111 13.00 3.41 7.38
CA GLN A 111 12.84 2.04 7.87
C GLN A 111 13.27 0.97 6.88
N ILE A 112 13.89 1.36 5.75
CA ILE A 112 14.24 0.47 4.65
C ILE A 112 15.68 0.00 4.78
N ASP A 113 15.88 -1.31 4.61
CA ASP A 113 17.18 -2.00 4.62
C ASP A 113 17.99 -1.83 5.93
N ILE A 114 17.29 -1.69 7.04
CA ILE A 114 17.88 -1.72 8.38
C ILE A 114 17.47 -2.99 9.14
N PRO A 115 18.31 -3.50 10.06
CA PRO A 115 17.94 -4.66 10.89
C PRO A 115 16.69 -4.39 11.73
N GLY A 116 15.66 -5.22 11.54
CA GLY A 116 14.35 -5.07 12.19
C GLY A 116 13.38 -4.13 11.48
N GLY A 117 13.81 -3.49 10.41
CA GLY A 117 12.96 -2.69 9.52
C GLY A 117 12.45 -3.47 8.32
N MET A 118 12.09 -2.75 7.25
CA MET A 118 11.69 -3.35 5.97
C MET A 118 12.92 -3.72 5.16
N ILE A 119 13.00 -4.97 4.74
CA ILE A 119 14.13 -5.48 3.95
C ILE A 119 13.67 -5.73 2.52
N THR A 120 14.37 -5.14 1.55
CA THR A 120 14.19 -5.47 0.14
C THR A 120 14.73 -6.87 -0.12
N VAL A 121 13.87 -7.75 -0.58
CA VAL A 121 14.26 -9.12 -0.95
C VAL A 121 14.57 -9.18 -2.44
N HIS A 122 15.62 -9.91 -2.77
CA HIS A 122 15.86 -10.31 -4.15
C HIS A 122 14.97 -11.49 -4.52
N ASP A 123 14.48 -11.47 -5.74
CA ASP A 123 13.73 -12.60 -6.27
C ASP A 123 14.56 -13.88 -6.19
N PRO A 124 14.00 -14.99 -5.72
CA PRO A 124 14.68 -16.26 -5.78
C PRO A 124 14.95 -16.65 -7.24
N TYR A 125 16.07 -17.29 -7.51
CA TYR A 125 16.57 -17.66 -8.84
C TYR A 125 15.60 -18.49 -9.72
N ASN A 126 14.42 -18.85 -9.23
CA ASN A 126 13.46 -19.73 -9.89
C ASN A 126 12.06 -19.10 -10.00
N THR A 127 11.95 -17.80 -10.10
CA THR A 127 10.64 -17.12 -10.26
C THR A 127 9.90 -17.53 -11.53
N GLU A 128 10.59 -17.88 -12.58
CA GLU A 128 9.99 -18.35 -13.84
C GLU A 128 9.13 -19.62 -13.70
N VAL A 129 9.38 -20.42 -12.67
CA VAL A 129 8.67 -21.69 -12.43
C VAL A 129 7.29 -21.48 -11.80
N TRP A 130 7.04 -20.30 -11.22
CA TRP A 130 5.82 -20.04 -10.43
C TRP A 130 4.78 -19.21 -11.16
N LEU A 131 5.13 -18.61 -12.28
CA LEU A 131 4.19 -17.84 -13.07
C LEU A 131 3.51 -18.78 -14.07
N PRO A 132 2.18 -18.90 -14.04
CA PRO A 132 1.46 -19.59 -15.10
C PRO A 132 1.75 -18.86 -16.43
N PRO A 133 1.76 -19.59 -17.55
CA PRO A 133 1.98 -18.97 -18.85
C PRO A 133 0.91 -17.91 -19.13
N ASP A 134 1.27 -16.90 -19.92
CA ASP A 134 0.30 -15.91 -20.37
C ASP A 134 -0.87 -16.62 -21.08
N PRO A 135 -2.12 -16.39 -20.68
CA PRO A 135 -3.28 -17.01 -21.31
C PRO A 135 -3.30 -16.84 -22.83
N ARG A 136 -2.77 -15.73 -23.33
CA ARG A 136 -2.68 -15.44 -24.78
C ARG A 136 -1.70 -16.35 -25.52
N GLU A 137 -0.75 -16.95 -24.81
CA GLU A 137 0.20 -17.93 -25.36
C GLU A 137 -0.37 -19.35 -25.35
N VAL A 138 -1.34 -19.61 -24.46
CA VAL A 138 -1.88 -20.94 -24.21
C VAL A 138 -3.24 -21.14 -24.87
N PHE A 139 -4.08 -20.13 -24.87
CA PHE A 139 -5.43 -20.24 -25.40
C PHE A 139 -5.48 -19.90 -26.90
N THR A 140 -6.35 -20.63 -27.64
CA THR A 140 -6.71 -20.22 -28.98
C THR A 140 -7.56 -18.94 -28.92
N PRO A 141 -7.64 -18.17 -30.02
CA PRO A 141 -8.50 -16.98 -30.06
C PRO A 141 -9.97 -17.24 -29.71
N GLU A 142 -10.46 -18.45 -30.00
CA GLU A 142 -11.82 -18.89 -29.68
C GLU A 142 -11.97 -19.12 -28.17
N GLN A 143 -11.00 -19.81 -27.55
CA GLN A 143 -10.98 -20.07 -26.09
C GLN A 143 -10.83 -18.75 -25.30
N GLU A 144 -10.02 -17.81 -25.80
CA GLU A 144 -9.86 -16.52 -25.15
C GLU A 144 -11.18 -15.73 -25.14
N LYS A 145 -11.99 -15.81 -26.19
CA LYS A 145 -13.31 -15.16 -26.23
C LYS A 145 -14.30 -15.75 -25.23
N GLU A 146 -14.17 -17.01 -24.92
CA GLU A 146 -15.04 -17.72 -23.96
C GLU A 146 -14.57 -17.53 -22.52
N ARG A 147 -13.38 -16.99 -22.30
CA ARG A 147 -12.84 -16.73 -20.96
C ARG A 147 -13.63 -15.63 -20.26
N ILE A 148 -14.04 -15.87 -19.02
CA ILE A 148 -14.67 -14.84 -18.17
C ILE A 148 -13.70 -13.66 -18.01
N GLY A 149 -14.14 -12.46 -18.32
CA GLY A 149 -13.31 -11.26 -18.26
C GLY A 149 -12.55 -10.93 -19.54
N SER A 150 -12.76 -11.67 -20.64
CA SER A 150 -12.10 -11.42 -21.95
C SER A 150 -12.41 -10.05 -22.54
N ASN A 151 -13.53 -9.43 -22.16
CA ASN A 151 -13.94 -8.11 -22.62
C ASN A 151 -13.18 -6.95 -21.91
N TYR A 152 -12.44 -7.26 -20.85
CA TYR A 152 -11.66 -6.28 -20.12
C TYR A 152 -10.20 -6.38 -20.52
N GLU A 153 -9.61 -5.24 -20.83
CA GLU A 153 -8.18 -5.17 -21.04
C GLU A 153 -7.47 -5.63 -19.77
N MET A 154 -6.72 -6.70 -19.85
CA MET A 154 -6.02 -7.23 -18.70
C MET A 154 -4.99 -6.20 -18.19
N ILE A 155 -5.27 -5.64 -17.04
CA ILE A 155 -4.38 -4.72 -16.34
C ILE A 155 -3.04 -5.41 -16.00
N THR A 156 -3.04 -6.72 -15.94
CA THR A 156 -1.85 -7.49 -15.63
C THR A 156 -1.58 -8.52 -16.71
N ASN A 157 -0.52 -8.33 -17.42
CA ASN A 157 0.13 -9.37 -18.22
C ASN A 157 0.92 -10.37 -17.35
N SER A 158 0.62 -10.44 -16.08
CA SER A 158 1.43 -11.19 -15.12
C SER A 158 1.10 -12.68 -15.06
N GLY A 159 0.51 -13.25 -16.10
CA GLY A 159 0.24 -14.69 -16.16
C GLY A 159 -0.78 -15.21 -15.15
N MET A 160 -1.37 -14.35 -14.34
CA MET A 160 -2.44 -14.78 -13.44
C MET A 160 -3.76 -14.79 -14.19
N VAL A 161 -4.26 -15.98 -14.48
CA VAL A 161 -5.61 -16.21 -14.99
C VAL A 161 -6.60 -16.03 -13.85
N GLN A 162 -6.77 -14.81 -13.38
CA GLN A 162 -7.78 -14.50 -12.36
C GLN A 162 -8.92 -13.72 -13.01
N CYS A 163 -10.14 -14.24 -12.82
CA CYS A 163 -11.35 -13.50 -13.13
C CYS A 163 -11.48 -12.36 -12.11
N GLN A 164 -11.65 -11.15 -12.59
CA GLN A 164 -12.09 -10.07 -11.72
C GLN A 164 -13.58 -10.22 -11.43
N ALA A 165 -13.97 -10.00 -10.17
CA ALA A 165 -15.37 -10.14 -9.75
C ALA A 165 -16.32 -9.26 -10.58
N ASP A 166 -15.88 -8.07 -10.96
CA ASP A 166 -16.65 -7.11 -11.76
C ASP A 166 -16.98 -7.67 -13.14
N SER A 167 -16.05 -8.39 -13.76
CA SER A 167 -16.27 -8.99 -15.08
C SER A 167 -17.22 -10.20 -15.04
N MET A 168 -17.39 -10.83 -13.89
CA MET A 168 -18.33 -11.93 -13.72
C MET A 168 -19.78 -11.46 -13.78
N ILE A 169 -20.08 -10.28 -13.26
CA ILE A 169 -21.44 -9.73 -13.24
C ILE A 169 -21.89 -9.36 -14.64
N ASP A 170 -21.00 -8.82 -15.44
CA ASP A 170 -21.32 -8.36 -16.81
C ASP A 170 -21.44 -9.51 -17.82
N GLN A 171 -21.02 -10.72 -17.45
CA GLN A 171 -21.06 -11.91 -18.32
C GLN A 171 -22.10 -12.96 -17.91
N LEU A 172 -22.82 -12.72 -16.80
CA LEU A 172 -23.96 -13.52 -16.36
C LEU A 172 -25.26 -12.98 -16.92
#